data_7f3c71c37a22bfc4e6011fa904589645
#
_entry.id   7f3c71c37a22bfc4e6011fa904589645
#
_cell.length_a   1.000
_cell.length_b   1.000
_cell.length_c   1.000
_cell.angle_alpha   90.00
_cell.angle_beta   90.00
_cell.angle_gamma   90.00
#
_symmetry.space_group_name_H-M   'P 1'
#
loop_
_entity.id
_entity.type
_entity.pdbx_description
1 polymer ?
#
loop_
_entity_poly.entity_id
_entity_poly.type
_entity_poly.pdbx_seq_one_letter_code
_entity_poly.pdbx_strand_id
1 'polypeptide(L)'
;MGLDSLFMNVNLPQIQAEYDRLRARLAKVGWISHGYVQDRGPGAGGPCYQWTRKVKGKTVSVALSEKQYEALKQAIENWREVQQTLQRMQELSREIIFGTLPNPPRRKRLGKKVLGLN
;
A
#
# COMPACT_ATOMS: atom_id res chain seq x y z
N MET A 1 -2.36 37.51 2.55
CA MET A 1 -2.02 36.23 1.93
C MET A 1 -2.24 35.10 2.88
N GLY A 2 -3.07 34.22 2.50
CA GLY A 2 -3.27 33.06 3.32
C GLY A 2 -2.20 32.00 3.18
N LEU A 3 -1.38 32.13 2.17
CA LEU A 3 -0.34 31.14 1.93
C LEU A 3 0.88 31.45 2.75
N ASP A 4 1.28 30.54 3.56
CA ASP A 4 2.53 30.66 4.28
C ASP A 4 3.66 29.98 3.50
N SER A 5 4.86 30.02 4.06
CA SER A 5 6.02 29.45 3.41
C SER A 5 5.91 27.94 3.20
N LEU A 6 5.07 27.27 3.97
CA LEU A 6 4.88 25.83 3.82
C LEU A 6 4.27 25.51 2.46
N PHE A 7 3.26 26.27 2.03
CA PHE A 7 2.66 26.08 0.72
C PHE A 7 3.64 26.34 -0.41
N MET A 8 4.50 27.33 -0.23
CA MET A 8 5.45 27.71 -1.26
C MET A 8 6.50 26.64 -1.51
N ASN A 9 6.72 25.75 -0.55
CA ASN A 9 7.69 24.67 -0.69
C ASN A 9 7.08 23.42 -1.31
N VAL A 10 5.78 23.45 -1.58
CA VAL A 10 5.08 22.30 -2.17
C VAL A 10 5.06 22.45 -3.67
N ASN A 11 5.66 21.50 -4.38
CA ASN A 11 5.61 21.47 -5.84
C ASN A 11 4.37 20.68 -6.27
N LEU A 12 3.25 21.37 -6.36
CA LEU A 12 1.96 20.74 -6.68
C LEU A 12 1.95 19.96 -7.99
N PRO A 13 2.45 20.53 -9.12
CA PRO A 13 2.45 19.76 -10.37
C PRO A 13 3.22 18.47 -10.25
N GLN A 14 4.34 18.48 -9.55
CA GLN A 14 5.18 17.29 -9.37
C GLN A 14 4.50 16.27 -8.48
N ILE A 15 3.90 16.71 -7.38
CA ILE A 15 3.17 15.82 -6.46
C ILE A 15 1.96 15.22 -7.16
N GLN A 16 1.21 16.03 -7.89
CA GLN A 16 0.05 15.54 -8.64
C GLN A 16 0.47 14.54 -9.71
N ALA A 17 1.58 14.80 -10.39
CA ALA A 17 2.09 13.88 -11.41
C ALA A 17 2.50 12.54 -10.79
N GLU A 18 3.12 12.55 -9.63
CA GLU A 18 3.46 11.32 -8.93
C GLU A 18 2.20 10.56 -8.55
N TYR A 19 1.21 11.24 -8.00
CA TYR A 19 -0.08 10.64 -7.64
C TYR A 19 -0.73 9.98 -8.86
N ASP A 20 -0.76 10.69 -9.98
CA ASP A 20 -1.38 10.17 -11.20
C ASP A 20 -0.65 8.93 -11.72
N ARG A 21 0.67 8.91 -11.64
CA ARG A 21 1.45 7.72 -12.02
C ARG A 21 1.11 6.51 -11.15
N LEU A 22 1.00 6.74 -9.85
CA LEU A 22 0.67 5.66 -8.91
C LEU A 22 -0.73 5.14 -9.14
N ARG A 23 -1.68 6.05 -9.38
CA ARG A 23 -3.07 5.67 -9.68
C ARG A 23 -3.14 4.84 -10.96
N ALA A 24 -2.39 5.23 -11.98
CA ALA A 24 -2.35 4.48 -13.24
C ALA A 24 -1.73 3.08 -13.04
N ARG A 25 -0.75 2.98 -12.15
CA ARG A 25 -0.12 1.69 -11.83
C ARG A 25 -1.13 0.72 -11.23
N LEU A 26 -2.02 1.22 -10.37
CA LEU A 26 -3.06 0.37 -9.76
C LEU A 26 -3.95 -0.29 -10.81
N ALA A 27 -4.23 0.42 -11.89
CA ALA A 27 -5.09 -0.12 -12.94
C ALA A 27 -4.44 -1.28 -13.71
N LYS A 28 -3.13 -1.42 -13.60
CA LYS A 28 -2.38 -2.43 -14.34
C LYS A 28 -1.96 -3.62 -13.47
N VAL A 29 -2.29 -3.59 -12.19
CA VAL A 29 -1.88 -4.68 -11.31
C VAL A 29 -2.63 -5.94 -11.70
N GLY A 30 -1.94 -7.09 -11.57
CA GLY A 30 -2.56 -8.39 -11.80
C GLY A 30 -3.41 -8.83 -10.62
N TRP A 31 -3.64 -10.13 -10.50
CA TRP A 31 -4.38 -10.67 -9.37
C TRP A 31 -3.70 -10.33 -8.07
N ILE A 32 -4.49 -10.11 -7.03
CA ILE A 32 -3.98 -9.79 -5.69
C ILE A 32 -4.58 -10.75 -4.68
N SER A 33 -3.82 -11.02 -3.64
CA SER A 33 -4.29 -11.79 -2.50
C SER A 33 -3.45 -11.43 -1.28
N HIS A 34 -4.05 -11.53 -0.13
CA HIS A 34 -3.29 -11.48 1.11
C HIS A 34 -2.96 -12.89 1.55
N GLY A 35 -2.20 -13.03 2.61
CA GLY A 35 -1.86 -14.31 3.18
C GLY A 35 -0.39 -14.64 3.03
N TYR A 36 -0.10 -15.90 3.25
CA TYR A 36 1.26 -16.39 3.26
C TYR A 36 1.29 -17.74 2.55
N VAL A 37 2.22 -17.91 1.63
CA VAL A 37 2.41 -19.20 0.96
C VAL A 37 3.71 -19.83 1.43
N GLN A 38 3.72 -21.14 1.52
CA GLN A 38 4.85 -21.86 2.01
C GLN A 38 5.07 -23.13 1.16
N ASP A 39 6.31 -23.33 0.76
CA ASP A 39 6.78 -24.57 0.19
C ASP A 39 7.40 -25.36 1.34
N ARG A 40 6.70 -26.37 1.79
CA ARG A 40 7.15 -27.17 2.93
C ARG A 40 8.09 -28.30 2.51
N GLY A 41 8.43 -28.36 1.24
CA GLY A 41 9.29 -29.40 0.71
C GLY A 41 8.55 -30.71 0.53
N PRO A 42 9.24 -31.73 0.03
CA PRO A 42 8.61 -33.03 -0.20
C PRO A 42 8.17 -33.66 1.10
N GLY A 43 6.92 -34.11 1.13
CA GLY A 43 6.36 -34.90 2.21
C GLY A 43 6.09 -36.32 1.74
N ALA A 44 5.35 -37.09 2.54
CA ALA A 44 5.02 -38.46 2.23
C ALA A 44 4.27 -38.60 0.90
N GLY A 45 3.52 -37.59 0.49
CA GLY A 45 2.77 -37.57 -0.75
C GLY A 45 3.39 -36.73 -1.86
N GLY A 46 4.66 -36.26 -1.70
CA GLY A 46 5.33 -35.40 -2.66
C GLY A 46 5.44 -33.95 -2.18
N PRO A 47 5.62 -33.00 -3.10
CA PRO A 47 5.75 -31.60 -2.73
C PRO A 47 4.52 -31.11 -1.99
N CYS A 48 4.73 -30.24 -0.99
CA CYS A 48 3.66 -29.78 -0.13
C CYS A 48 3.65 -28.25 -0.12
N TYR A 49 2.69 -27.66 -0.80
CA TYR A 49 2.50 -26.23 -0.85
C TYR A 49 1.25 -25.85 -0.09
N GLN A 50 1.33 -24.77 0.66
CA GLN A 50 0.20 -24.31 1.47
C GLN A 50 0.04 -22.82 1.38
N TRP A 51 -1.21 -22.36 1.48
CA TRP A 51 -1.57 -20.97 1.65
C TRP A 51 -2.26 -20.84 3.00
N THR A 52 -1.79 -19.88 3.80
CA THR A 52 -2.28 -19.67 5.15
C THR A 52 -2.73 -18.24 5.32
N ARG A 53 -3.85 -18.04 6.00
CA ARG A 53 -4.37 -16.72 6.32
C ARG A 53 -5.13 -16.75 7.64
N LYS A 54 -5.35 -15.56 8.20
CA LYS A 54 -6.19 -15.41 9.38
C LYS A 54 -7.63 -15.12 8.95
N VAL A 55 -8.57 -15.85 9.51
CA VAL A 55 -9.99 -15.62 9.29
C VAL A 55 -10.63 -15.55 10.67
N LYS A 56 -11.13 -14.37 11.04
CA LYS A 56 -11.75 -14.12 12.34
C LYS A 56 -10.88 -14.63 13.51
N GLY A 57 -9.60 -14.31 13.44
CA GLY A 57 -8.64 -14.66 14.49
C GLY A 57 -8.11 -16.09 14.42
N LYS A 58 -8.62 -16.89 13.52
CA LYS A 58 -8.16 -18.28 13.36
C LYS A 58 -7.29 -18.42 12.14
N THR A 59 -6.30 -19.28 12.23
CA THR A 59 -5.43 -19.61 11.11
C THR A 59 -6.10 -20.67 10.24
N VAL A 60 -6.23 -20.38 8.95
CA VAL A 60 -6.79 -21.31 7.97
C VAL A 60 -5.72 -21.61 6.94
N SER A 61 -5.47 -22.88 6.70
CA SER A 61 -4.46 -23.32 5.72
C SER A 61 -5.13 -24.17 4.64
N VAL A 62 -4.68 -23.96 3.41
CA VAL A 62 -5.19 -24.68 2.23
C VAL A 62 -4.01 -25.28 1.50
N ALA A 63 -4.12 -26.58 1.17
CA ALA A 63 -3.12 -27.24 0.35
C ALA A 63 -3.24 -26.78 -1.10
N LEU A 64 -2.11 -26.56 -1.75
CA LEU A 64 -2.05 -26.00 -3.09
C LEU A 64 -1.31 -26.94 -4.03
N SER A 65 -1.70 -26.92 -5.32
CA SER A 65 -0.85 -27.42 -6.38
C SER A 65 0.33 -26.46 -6.58
N GLU A 66 1.34 -26.92 -7.30
CA GLU A 66 2.49 -26.08 -7.62
C GLU A 66 2.08 -24.82 -8.38
N LYS A 67 1.19 -24.96 -9.35
CA LYS A 67 0.70 -23.82 -10.13
C LYS A 67 -0.09 -22.84 -9.29
N GLN A 68 -0.91 -23.34 -8.37
CA GLN A 68 -1.63 -22.49 -7.44
C GLN A 68 -0.68 -21.75 -6.51
N TYR A 69 0.36 -22.44 -6.04
CA TYR A 69 1.37 -21.83 -5.19
C TYR A 69 2.07 -20.68 -5.91
N GLU A 70 2.50 -20.90 -7.16
CA GLU A 70 3.18 -19.86 -7.93
C GLU A 70 2.25 -18.66 -8.19
N ALA A 71 1.00 -18.93 -8.54
CA ALA A 71 0.04 -17.85 -8.78
C ALA A 71 -0.28 -17.06 -7.52
N LEU A 72 -0.49 -17.73 -6.39
CA LEU A 72 -0.75 -17.05 -5.11
C LEU A 72 0.46 -16.27 -4.62
N LYS A 73 1.65 -16.82 -4.80
CA LYS A 73 2.89 -16.13 -4.45
C LYS A 73 2.99 -14.81 -5.18
N GLN A 74 2.71 -14.82 -6.48
CA GLN A 74 2.72 -13.60 -7.28
C GLN A 74 1.60 -12.65 -6.84
N ALA A 75 0.42 -13.17 -6.57
CA ALA A 75 -0.71 -12.35 -6.14
C ALA A 75 -0.45 -11.66 -4.79
N ILE A 76 0.23 -12.35 -3.89
CA ILE A 76 0.61 -11.78 -2.59
C ILE A 76 1.64 -10.68 -2.78
N GLU A 77 2.60 -10.87 -3.69
CA GLU A 77 3.58 -9.85 -4.01
C GLU A 77 2.90 -8.63 -4.63
N ASN A 78 1.96 -8.86 -5.56
CA ASN A 78 1.17 -7.78 -6.15
C ASN A 78 0.40 -7.00 -5.08
N TRP A 79 -0.17 -7.70 -4.11
CA TRP A 79 -0.89 -7.07 -3.00
C TRP A 79 0.03 -6.20 -2.17
N ARG A 80 1.24 -6.67 -1.89
CA ARG A 80 2.24 -5.90 -1.15
C ARG A 80 2.57 -4.60 -1.88
N GLU A 81 2.76 -4.66 -3.19
CA GLU A 81 3.00 -3.48 -4.01
C GLU A 81 1.80 -2.52 -3.99
N VAL A 82 0.58 -3.06 -4.07
CA VAL A 82 -0.63 -2.24 -3.98
C VAL A 82 -0.68 -1.50 -2.65
N GLN A 83 -0.39 -2.19 -1.55
CA GLN A 83 -0.39 -1.56 -0.23
C GLN A 83 0.62 -0.43 -0.14
N GLN A 84 1.82 -0.63 -0.64
CA GLN A 84 2.85 0.41 -0.66
C GLN A 84 2.42 1.59 -1.52
N THR A 85 1.83 1.30 -2.67
CA THR A 85 1.33 2.34 -3.58
C THR A 85 0.23 3.17 -2.90
N LEU A 86 -0.73 2.51 -2.26
CA LEU A 86 -1.82 3.20 -1.57
C LEU A 86 -1.29 4.04 -0.41
N GLN A 87 -0.31 3.56 0.31
CA GLN A 87 0.30 4.31 1.39
C GLN A 87 0.95 5.59 0.87
N ARG A 88 1.69 5.49 -0.23
CA ARG A 88 2.32 6.67 -0.83
C ARG A 88 1.28 7.65 -1.36
N MET A 89 0.20 7.15 -1.98
CA MET A 89 -0.88 8.00 -2.45
C MET A 89 -1.55 8.76 -1.31
N GLN A 90 -1.71 8.13 -0.16
CA GLN A 90 -2.26 8.81 1.02
C GLN A 90 -1.35 9.95 1.48
N GLU A 91 -0.04 9.70 1.51
CA GLU A 91 0.92 10.74 1.88
C GLU A 91 0.87 11.93 0.91
N LEU A 92 0.83 11.64 -0.39
CA LEU A 92 0.73 12.69 -1.41
C LEU A 92 -0.56 13.47 -1.29
N SER A 93 -1.68 12.79 -1.03
CA SER A 93 -2.98 13.44 -0.79
C SER A 93 -2.89 14.42 0.37
N ARG A 94 -2.27 14.01 1.46
CA ARG A 94 -2.12 14.87 2.63
C ARG A 94 -1.22 16.06 2.35
N GLU A 95 -0.13 15.86 1.60
CA GLU A 95 0.72 16.96 1.18
C GLU A 95 -0.06 18.00 0.39
N ILE A 96 -0.89 17.54 -0.55
CA ILE A 96 -1.71 18.43 -1.36
C ILE A 96 -2.74 19.14 -0.48
N ILE A 97 -3.46 18.39 0.32
CA ILE A 97 -4.54 18.94 1.15
C ILE A 97 -3.99 19.97 2.14
N PHE A 98 -2.97 19.59 2.90
CA PHE A 98 -2.43 20.48 3.93
C PHE A 98 -1.54 21.57 3.36
N GLY A 99 -1.09 21.41 2.13
CA GLY A 99 -0.28 22.41 1.45
C GLY A 99 -1.08 23.41 0.65
N THR A 100 -2.36 23.16 0.38
CA THR A 100 -3.15 24.04 -0.50
C THR A 100 -4.43 24.54 0.11
N LEU A 101 -5.03 23.81 1.05
CA LEU A 101 -6.29 24.22 1.65
C LEU A 101 -6.04 25.00 2.94
N PRO A 102 -6.91 25.98 3.26
CA PRO A 102 -6.70 26.81 4.42
C PRO A 102 -6.70 26.00 5.72
N ASN A 103 -5.80 26.35 6.62
CA ASN A 103 -5.77 25.78 7.96
C ASN A 103 -6.76 26.47 8.87
N PRO A 104 -7.28 25.74 9.87
CA PRO A 104 -8.06 26.42 10.92
C PRO A 104 -7.11 27.25 11.80
N PRO A 105 -7.65 28.20 12.58
CA PRO A 105 -6.82 28.92 13.53
C PRO A 105 -6.18 27.95 14.54
N ARG A 106 -4.86 28.07 14.75
CA ARG A 106 -4.12 27.21 15.66
C ARG A 106 -3.09 28.01 16.41
N ARG A 107 -2.90 27.66 17.68
CA ARG A 107 -1.84 28.26 18.47
C ARG A 107 -0.47 27.76 18.06
N LYS A 108 -0.37 26.50 17.66
CA LYS A 108 0.87 25.86 17.28
C LYS A 108 0.75 25.25 15.89
N ARG A 109 1.86 25.30 15.16
CA ARG A 109 1.98 24.60 13.90
C ARG A 109 2.07 23.10 14.20
N LEU A 110 1.39 22.30 13.40
CA LEU A 110 1.45 20.85 13.51
C LEU A 110 2.65 20.31 12.74
N GLY A 111 3.30 19.31 13.31
CA GLY A 111 4.41 18.64 12.65
C GLY A 111 3.95 17.66 11.58
N LYS A 112 4.90 17.25 10.76
CA LYS A 112 4.62 16.32 9.65
C LYS A 112 4.03 15.00 10.15
N LYS A 113 4.55 14.48 11.24
CA LYS A 113 4.08 13.22 11.79
C LYS A 113 2.61 13.28 12.15
N VAL A 114 2.18 14.38 12.79
CA VAL A 114 0.78 14.57 13.17
C VAL A 114 -0.11 14.64 11.93
N LEU A 115 0.37 15.28 10.87
CA LEU A 115 -0.37 15.45 9.63
C LEU A 115 -0.32 14.22 8.73
N GLY A 116 0.43 13.20 9.13
CA GLY A 116 0.53 12.00 8.33
C GLY A 116 1.36 12.17 7.06
N LEU A 117 2.39 13.02 7.11
CA LEU A 117 3.24 13.31 5.94
C LEU A 117 4.54 12.51 5.94
N ASN A 118 4.77 11.69 6.97
CA ASN A 118 5.93 10.79 7.04
C ASN A 118 5.50 9.41 7.45
#